data_c039101866937ba7917174872ebc1487
#
_entry.id   c039101866937ba7917174872ebc1487
#
_cell.length_a   1.000
_cell.length_b   1.000
_cell.length_c   1.000
_cell.angle_alpha   90.00
_cell.angle_beta   90.00
_cell.angle_gamma   90.00
#
_symmetry.space_group_name_H-M   'P 1'
#
loop_
_entity.id
_entity.type
_entity.pdbx_description
1 polymer ?
#
loop_
_entity_poly.entity_id
_entity_poly.type
_entity_poly.pdbx_seq_one_letter_code
_entity_poly.pdbx_strand_id
1 'polypeptide(L)'
;MTDAENNKQTVLAYYNMAFNDRKPAEAAQKYGGDHYIQHNPQAPDGFEAFVGFVEGFAEQFPQLSLEIKRAVAEGDMVVTHSLLKTSPEDRGTAAADFFRLEDGKVVEHWDVLQPVPESAANEHPMF
;
A
#
# COMPACT_ATOMS: atom_id res chain seq x y z
N MET A 1 16.97 14.45 7.87
CA MET A 1 16.67 13.38 6.88
C MET A 1 16.50 14.00 5.49
N THR A 2 16.82 13.26 4.45
CA THR A 2 16.59 13.69 3.07
C THR A 2 15.11 13.67 2.74
N ASP A 3 14.73 14.32 1.63
CA ASP A 3 13.34 14.29 1.16
C ASP A 3 12.90 12.85 0.86
N ALA A 4 13.80 12.02 0.28
CA ALA A 4 13.51 10.62 0.01
C ALA A 4 13.23 9.85 1.31
N GLU A 5 14.02 10.07 2.36
CA GLU A 5 13.80 9.45 3.67
C GLU A 5 12.47 9.87 4.27
N ASN A 6 12.14 11.17 4.20
CA ASN A 6 10.86 11.67 4.70
C ASN A 6 9.69 11.09 3.91
N ASN A 7 9.83 11.02 2.59
CA ASN A 7 8.79 10.42 1.73
C ASN A 7 8.57 8.95 2.06
N LYS A 8 9.66 8.21 2.31
CA LYS A 8 9.55 6.81 2.73
C LYS A 8 8.75 6.67 4.03
N GLN A 9 9.08 7.48 5.04
CA GLN A 9 8.36 7.45 6.31
C GLN A 9 6.89 7.81 6.14
N THR A 10 6.59 8.77 5.28
CA THR A 10 5.20 9.15 4.98
C THR A 10 4.43 7.98 4.38
N VAL A 11 5.00 7.27 3.40
CA VAL A 11 4.33 6.14 2.75
C VAL A 11 4.12 4.99 3.73
N LEU A 12 5.12 4.67 4.55
CA LEU A 12 4.99 3.62 5.56
C LEU A 12 3.85 3.94 6.53
N ALA A 13 3.78 5.18 7.00
CA ALA A 13 2.73 5.62 7.92
C ALA A 13 1.35 5.61 7.23
N TYR A 14 1.29 6.05 5.98
CA TYR A 14 0.07 6.12 5.19
C TYR A 14 -0.57 4.72 5.03
N TYR A 15 0.20 3.75 4.58
CA TYR A 15 -0.33 2.41 4.34
C TYR A 15 -0.62 1.66 5.63
N ASN A 16 0.23 1.80 6.66
CA ASN A 16 -0.05 1.17 7.94
C ASN A 16 -1.31 1.72 8.59
N MET A 17 -1.51 3.03 8.54
CA MET A 17 -2.72 3.64 9.09
C MET A 17 -3.96 3.20 8.31
N ALA A 18 -3.89 3.18 6.97
CA ALA A 18 -5.03 2.81 6.15
C ALA A 18 -5.43 1.34 6.33
N PHE A 19 -4.47 0.42 6.20
CA PHE A 19 -4.77 -1.01 6.16
C PHE A 19 -4.78 -1.68 7.53
N ASN A 20 -3.82 -1.36 8.40
CA ASN A 20 -3.68 -2.06 9.68
C ASN A 20 -4.46 -1.37 10.79
N ASP A 21 -4.42 -0.04 10.84
CA ASP A 21 -5.17 0.72 11.84
C ASP A 21 -6.64 0.90 11.44
N ARG A 22 -7.01 0.53 10.23
CA ARG A 22 -8.38 0.65 9.70
C ARG A 22 -8.86 2.10 9.65
N LYS A 23 -7.97 3.03 9.32
CA LYS A 23 -8.25 4.46 9.25
C LYS A 23 -7.85 5.06 7.91
N PRO A 24 -8.42 4.55 6.79
CA PRO A 24 -8.03 5.04 5.47
C PRO A 24 -8.40 6.51 5.22
N ALA A 25 -9.52 7.00 5.77
CA ALA A 25 -9.91 8.40 5.61
C ALA A 25 -8.93 9.33 6.32
N GLU A 26 -8.54 8.98 7.54
CA GLU A 26 -7.53 9.76 8.29
C GLU A 26 -6.17 9.70 7.61
N ALA A 27 -5.79 8.53 7.10
CA ALA A 27 -4.52 8.35 6.39
C ALA A 27 -4.48 9.23 5.14
N ALA A 28 -5.55 9.22 4.34
CA ALA A 28 -5.65 10.06 3.15
C ALA A 28 -5.57 11.54 3.49
N GLN A 29 -6.25 11.96 4.55
CA GLN A 29 -6.27 13.35 4.98
C GLN A 29 -4.89 13.81 5.47
N LYS A 30 -4.20 12.96 6.22
CA LYS A 30 -2.92 13.31 6.83
C LYS A 30 -1.75 13.24 5.86
N TYR A 31 -1.73 12.21 5.01
CA TYR A 31 -0.57 11.90 4.17
C TYR A 31 -0.80 12.10 2.68
N GLY A 32 -2.05 12.24 2.25
CA GLY A 32 -2.39 12.47 0.86
C GLY A 32 -2.29 13.92 0.45
N GLY A 33 -2.03 14.15 -0.84
CA GLY A 33 -1.99 15.49 -1.41
C GLY A 33 -3.37 15.96 -1.83
N ASP A 34 -3.41 16.88 -2.78
CA ASP A 34 -4.66 17.47 -3.27
C ASP A 34 -5.32 16.65 -4.38
N HIS A 35 -4.63 15.61 -4.85
CA HIS A 35 -5.16 14.69 -5.88
C HIS A 35 -4.51 13.32 -5.71
N TYR A 36 -5.09 12.29 -6.37
CA TYR A 36 -4.56 10.93 -6.31
C TYR A 36 -4.81 10.25 -7.65
N ILE A 37 -3.75 10.07 -8.41
CA ILE A 37 -3.79 9.40 -9.71
C ILE A 37 -3.59 7.92 -9.47
N GLN A 38 -4.52 7.09 -9.93
CA GLN A 38 -4.51 5.65 -9.67
C GLN A 38 -4.23 4.88 -10.96
N HIS A 39 -3.23 3.98 -10.90
CA HIS A 39 -2.89 3.11 -12.02
C HIS A 39 -3.30 1.65 -11.81
N ASN A 40 -3.83 1.30 -10.63
CA ASN A 40 -4.43 -0.02 -10.46
C ASN A 40 -5.72 -0.06 -11.29
N PRO A 41 -5.85 -1.01 -12.25
CA PRO A 41 -6.97 -0.99 -13.18
C PRO A 41 -8.35 -1.26 -12.55
N GLN A 42 -8.38 -1.67 -11.29
CA GLN A 42 -9.62 -1.97 -10.59
C GLN A 42 -10.14 -0.81 -9.74
N ALA A 43 -9.43 0.31 -9.72
CA ALA A 43 -9.81 1.45 -8.89
C ALA A 43 -9.75 2.75 -9.69
N PRO A 44 -10.75 3.63 -9.55
CA PRO A 44 -10.69 4.95 -10.15
C PRO A 44 -9.76 5.87 -9.39
N ASP A 45 -9.48 7.05 -9.96
CA ASP A 45 -8.69 8.08 -9.30
C ASP A 45 -9.38 8.62 -8.05
N GLY A 46 -8.58 9.21 -7.16
CA GLY A 46 -9.05 9.97 -6.01
C GLY A 46 -8.98 9.21 -4.70
N PHE A 47 -8.78 9.97 -3.62
CA PHE A 47 -8.72 9.40 -2.28
C PHE A 47 -10.05 8.84 -1.81
N GLU A 48 -11.16 9.41 -2.28
CA GLU A 48 -12.49 8.89 -1.92
C GLU A 48 -12.63 7.44 -2.35
N ALA A 49 -12.19 7.12 -3.58
CA ALA A 49 -12.22 5.76 -4.09
C ALA A 49 -11.26 4.85 -3.30
N PHE A 50 -10.07 5.34 -2.97
CA PHE A 50 -9.12 4.59 -2.15
C PHE A 50 -9.71 4.27 -0.77
N VAL A 51 -10.29 5.26 -0.11
CA VAL A 51 -10.90 5.08 1.21
C VAL A 51 -12.02 4.05 1.15
N GLY A 52 -12.90 4.18 0.16
CA GLY A 52 -14.01 3.22 -0.02
C GLY A 52 -13.53 1.81 -0.29
N PHE A 53 -12.48 1.67 -1.09
CA PHE A 53 -11.89 0.36 -1.38
C PHE A 53 -11.34 -0.29 -0.10
N VAL A 54 -10.54 0.44 0.69
CA VAL A 54 -9.94 -0.12 1.90
C VAL A 54 -11.01 -0.44 2.94
N GLU A 55 -11.99 0.44 3.12
CA GLU A 55 -13.09 0.20 4.07
C GLU A 55 -13.88 -1.04 3.69
N GLY A 56 -14.25 -1.17 2.42
CA GLY A 56 -14.99 -2.34 1.94
C GLY A 56 -14.19 -3.63 2.06
N PHE A 57 -12.90 -3.56 1.75
CA PHE A 57 -12.01 -4.71 1.84
C PHE A 57 -11.85 -5.18 3.30
N ALA A 58 -11.66 -4.24 4.23
CA ALA A 58 -11.55 -4.55 5.65
C ALA A 58 -12.87 -5.06 6.23
N GLU A 59 -14.01 -4.58 5.75
CA GLU A 59 -15.31 -5.07 6.17
C GLU A 59 -15.53 -6.50 5.70
N GLN A 60 -15.18 -6.80 4.44
CA GLN A 60 -15.28 -8.14 3.89
C GLN A 60 -14.32 -9.12 4.58
N PHE A 61 -13.12 -8.65 4.92
CA PHE A 61 -12.07 -9.46 5.56
C PHE A 61 -11.62 -8.79 6.87
N PRO A 62 -12.34 -9.05 7.98
CA PRO A 62 -12.03 -8.38 9.26
C PRO A 62 -10.62 -8.63 9.79
N GLN A 63 -9.95 -9.70 9.32
CA GLN A 63 -8.58 -10.04 9.72
C GLN A 63 -7.54 -9.64 8.67
N LEU A 64 -7.93 -8.76 7.74
CA LEU A 64 -7.03 -8.20 6.73
C LEU A 64 -5.80 -7.60 7.39
N SER A 65 -4.62 -7.90 6.84
CA SER A 65 -3.36 -7.33 7.31
C SER A 65 -2.45 -7.02 6.13
N LEU A 66 -1.61 -6.01 6.31
CA LEU A 66 -0.58 -5.65 5.34
C LEU A 66 0.74 -5.52 6.09
N GLU A 67 1.70 -6.35 5.75
CA GLU A 67 3.03 -6.28 6.34
C GLU A 67 4.02 -5.78 5.29
N ILE A 68 4.55 -4.58 5.50
CA ILE A 68 5.56 -4.01 4.59
C ILE A 68 6.91 -4.65 4.93
N LYS A 69 7.44 -5.44 4.02
CA LYS A 69 8.69 -6.18 4.23
C LYS A 69 9.91 -5.31 3.98
N ARG A 70 9.85 -4.42 3.01
CA ARG A 70 10.93 -3.50 2.66
C ARG A 70 10.40 -2.30 1.90
N ALA A 71 11.15 -1.21 1.96
CA ALA A 71 10.82 -0.01 1.22
C ALA A 71 12.09 0.67 0.76
N VAL A 72 12.06 1.24 -0.44
CA VAL A 72 13.15 2.03 -0.99
C VAL A 72 12.58 3.35 -1.51
N ALA A 73 13.39 4.40 -1.45
CA ALA A 73 12.98 5.72 -1.89
C ALA A 73 14.09 6.39 -2.67
N GLU A 74 13.73 7.07 -3.74
CA GLU A 74 14.65 7.86 -4.55
C GLU A 74 13.87 9.04 -5.13
N GLY A 75 14.36 10.26 -4.90
CA GLY A 75 13.67 11.46 -5.36
C GLY A 75 12.27 11.55 -4.76
N ASP A 76 11.28 11.69 -5.63
CA ASP A 76 9.87 11.79 -5.24
C ASP A 76 9.14 10.43 -5.26
N MET A 77 9.88 9.34 -5.47
CA MET A 77 9.30 7.99 -5.59
C MET A 77 9.63 7.14 -4.37
N VAL A 78 8.64 6.36 -3.94
CA VAL A 78 8.81 5.33 -2.89
C VAL A 78 8.23 4.03 -3.42
N VAL A 79 8.95 2.92 -3.20
CA VAL A 79 8.49 1.58 -3.57
C VAL A 79 8.44 0.74 -2.30
N THR A 80 7.32 0.04 -2.09
CA THR A 80 7.17 -0.91 -0.99
C THR A 80 6.94 -2.30 -1.53
N HIS A 81 7.43 -3.30 -0.79
CA HIS A 81 7.20 -4.72 -1.08
C HIS A 81 6.54 -5.31 0.16
N SER A 82 5.31 -5.81 0.00
CA SER A 82 4.46 -6.12 1.13
C SER A 82 3.79 -7.49 0.99
N LEU A 83 3.42 -8.05 2.14
CA LEU A 83 2.57 -9.23 2.24
C LEU A 83 1.17 -8.77 2.64
N LEU A 84 0.22 -8.97 1.75
CA LEU A 84 -1.19 -8.67 1.98
C LEU A 84 -1.91 -9.99 2.25
N LYS A 85 -2.60 -10.10 3.39
CA LYS A 85 -3.35 -11.30 3.76
C LYS A 85 -4.77 -10.94 4.15
N THR A 86 -5.74 -11.73 3.68
CA THR A 86 -7.14 -11.55 4.05
C THR A 86 -7.48 -12.20 5.38
N SER A 87 -6.68 -13.19 5.80
CA SER A 87 -6.84 -13.87 7.09
C SER A 87 -5.50 -14.50 7.50
N PRO A 88 -5.34 -14.94 8.76
CA PRO A 88 -4.09 -15.60 9.18
C PRO A 88 -3.77 -16.87 8.39
N GLU A 89 -4.79 -17.57 7.86
CA GLU A 89 -4.62 -18.81 7.09
C GLU A 89 -4.35 -18.56 5.61
N ASP A 90 -4.54 -17.33 5.12
CA ASP A 90 -4.29 -16.98 3.73
C ASP A 90 -2.78 -17.02 3.45
N ARG A 91 -2.39 -17.64 2.33
CA ARG A 91 -0.99 -17.59 1.89
C ARG A 91 -0.56 -16.17 1.53
N GLY A 92 -1.52 -15.35 1.15
CA GLY A 92 -1.30 -13.94 0.88
C GLY A 92 -1.02 -13.62 -0.57
N THR A 93 -0.81 -12.33 -0.78
CA THR A 93 -0.47 -11.75 -2.07
C THR A 93 0.76 -10.88 -1.90
N ALA A 94 1.75 -11.07 -2.77
CA ALA A 94 2.90 -10.18 -2.81
C ALA A 94 2.47 -8.91 -3.55
N ALA A 95 2.69 -7.76 -2.92
CA ALA A 95 2.33 -6.47 -3.47
C ALA A 95 3.58 -5.62 -3.65
N ALA A 96 3.83 -5.15 -4.86
CA ALA A 96 4.83 -4.14 -5.14
C ALA A 96 4.06 -2.85 -5.43
N ASP A 97 4.16 -1.88 -4.54
CA ASP A 97 3.45 -0.61 -4.63
C ASP A 97 4.46 0.52 -4.90
N PHE A 98 4.09 1.41 -5.80
CA PHE A 98 4.91 2.55 -6.18
C PHE A 98 4.11 3.80 -5.89
N PHE A 99 4.73 4.76 -5.23
CA PHE A 99 4.09 6.01 -4.84
C PHE A 99 4.94 7.18 -5.35
N ARG A 100 4.27 8.19 -5.90
CA ARG A 100 4.92 9.47 -6.16
C ARG A 100 4.35 10.50 -5.20
N LEU A 101 5.22 11.36 -4.68
CA LEU A 101 4.85 12.39 -3.73
C LEU A 101 5.17 13.77 -4.29
N GLU A 102 4.36 14.75 -3.91
CA GLU A 102 4.60 16.17 -4.16
C GLU A 102 4.55 16.88 -2.82
N ASP A 103 5.57 17.67 -2.51
CA ASP A 103 5.66 18.41 -1.25
C ASP A 103 5.43 17.51 -0.03
N GLY A 104 5.95 16.27 -0.10
CA GLY A 104 5.84 15.31 1.00
C GLY A 104 4.49 14.64 1.15
N LYS A 105 3.60 14.75 0.15
CA LYS A 105 2.26 14.17 0.16
C LYS A 105 2.08 13.21 -1.00
N VAL A 106 1.37 12.11 -0.76
CA VAL A 106 1.12 11.08 -1.79
C VAL A 106 0.12 11.61 -2.81
N VAL A 107 0.48 11.53 -4.11
CA VAL A 107 -0.38 12.02 -5.18
C VAL A 107 -0.58 11.01 -6.31
N GLU A 108 0.19 9.91 -6.33
CA GLU A 108 0.07 8.94 -7.42
C GLU A 108 0.51 7.56 -6.94
N HIS A 109 -0.15 6.52 -7.48
CA HIS A 109 0.07 5.14 -7.04
C HIS A 109 -0.03 4.16 -8.21
N TRP A 110 0.92 3.24 -8.27
CA TRP A 110 0.90 2.05 -9.13
C TRP A 110 1.07 0.83 -8.25
N ASP A 111 0.59 -0.33 -8.71
CA ASP A 111 0.92 -1.57 -8.02
C ASP A 111 0.97 -2.74 -8.98
N VAL A 112 1.66 -3.79 -8.54
CA VAL A 112 1.70 -5.10 -9.18
C VAL A 112 1.46 -6.11 -8.08
N LEU A 113 0.49 -6.98 -8.29
CA LEU A 113 0.06 -7.95 -7.28
C LEU A 113 0.23 -9.36 -7.83
N GLN A 114 0.76 -10.26 -7.00
CA GLN A 114 0.90 -11.66 -7.36
C GLN A 114 0.51 -12.54 -6.18
N PRO A 115 -0.56 -13.33 -6.31
CA PRO A 115 -0.93 -14.29 -5.26
C PRO A 115 0.18 -15.28 -5.00
N VAL A 116 0.40 -15.62 -3.74
CA VAL A 116 1.38 -16.62 -3.35
C VAL A 116 0.85 -18.00 -3.80
N PRO A 117 1.62 -18.74 -4.61
CA PRO A 117 1.15 -20.03 -5.11
C PRO A 117 1.16 -21.10 -4.03
N GLU A 118 0.40 -22.17 -4.27
CA GLU A 118 0.34 -23.33 -3.38
C GLU A 118 1.68 -24.06 -3.30
N SER A 119 2.43 -24.06 -4.39
CA SER A 119 3.76 -24.68 -4.45
C SER A 119 4.69 -23.82 -5.29
N ALA A 120 5.99 -23.92 -5.01
CA ALA A 120 7.00 -23.12 -5.69
C ALA A 120 8.15 -24.02 -6.15
N ALA A 121 8.88 -23.55 -7.15
CA ALA A 121 10.05 -24.26 -7.69
C ALA A 121 11.29 -24.15 -6.79
N ASN A 122 11.25 -23.27 -5.78
CA ASN A 122 12.35 -23.10 -4.83
C ASN A 122 11.80 -23.03 -3.40
N GLU A 123 12.67 -22.89 -2.42
CA GLU A 123 12.34 -22.92 -0.99
C GLU A 123 12.29 -21.52 -0.37
N HIS A 124 12.33 -20.47 -1.19
CA HIS A 124 12.38 -19.09 -0.68
C HIS A 124 10.98 -18.46 -0.73
N PRO A 125 10.59 -17.72 0.31
CA PRO A 125 9.32 -16.99 0.26
C PRO A 125 9.41 -15.86 -0.77
N MET A 126 8.25 -15.36 -1.20
CA MET A 126 8.17 -14.23 -2.13
C MET A 126 8.45 -12.89 -1.45
N PHE A 127 8.83 -12.92 -0.18
CA PHE A 127 9.00 -11.73 0.67
C PHE A 127 10.37 -11.59 1.27
#